data_ed463d1ebe0af34d8e8a869d552cbc0b
#
_entry.id   ed463d1ebe0af34d8e8a869d552cbc0b
#
_cell.length_a   1.000
_cell.length_b   1.000
_cell.length_c   1.000
_cell.angle_alpha   90.00
_cell.angle_beta   90.00
_cell.angle_gamma   90.00
#
_symmetry.space_group_name_H-M   'P 1'
#
loop_
_entity.id
_entity.type
_entity.pdbx_description
1 polymer ?
#
loop_
_entity_poly.entity_id
_entity_poly.type
_entity_poly.pdbx_seq_one_letter_code
_entity_poly.pdbx_strand_id
1 'polypeptide(L)'
;MFNPTWVIEKFPTAKDAPAAFLQAGYKNVEGSVQPMAEIKFEAPVDIIFMSQIYHDQVWQKIDIAKMNAAIMAALKPGGVFFIIDHVGPDVKTPEQIDKVHRIDPALVKEQVLAAGFKLEAESNLLKNAADPHTASVFDASIRGKTDQFIFKFVKPK
;
A
#
# COMPACT_ATOMS: atom_id res chain seq x y z
N MET A 1 4.23 12.11 -5.45
CA MET A 1 4.85 10.85 -4.96
C MET A 1 5.05 10.96 -3.46
N PHE A 2 4.67 9.95 -2.70
CA PHE A 2 4.71 9.98 -1.24
C PHE A 2 5.58 8.82 -0.72
N ASN A 3 6.50 9.12 0.19
CA ASN A 3 7.30 8.13 0.90
C ASN A 3 7.00 8.19 2.39
N PRO A 4 6.65 7.06 3.03
CA PRO A 4 6.58 6.99 4.49
C PRO A 4 7.92 7.35 5.13
N THR A 5 7.90 8.05 6.26
CA THR A 5 9.12 8.46 6.98
C THR A 5 10.06 7.27 7.24
N TRP A 6 9.51 6.12 7.68
CA TRP A 6 10.29 4.91 7.95
C TRP A 6 11.00 4.35 6.71
N VAL A 7 10.42 4.54 5.49
CA VAL A 7 11.06 4.13 4.24
C VAL A 7 12.33 4.94 4.01
N ILE A 8 12.29 6.25 4.27
CA ILE A 8 13.47 7.11 4.10
C ILE A 8 14.54 6.82 5.16
N GLU A 9 14.15 6.50 6.38
CA GLU A 9 15.07 6.08 7.44
C GLU A 9 15.81 4.80 7.05
N LYS A 10 15.11 3.83 6.47
CA LYS A 10 15.67 2.54 6.07
C LYS A 10 16.36 2.57 4.70
N PHE A 11 15.85 3.37 3.78
CA PHE A 11 16.32 3.51 2.39
C PHE A 11 16.46 4.99 2.01
N PRO A 12 17.52 5.70 2.45
CA PRO A 12 17.63 7.16 2.30
C PRO A 12 17.56 7.65 0.85
N THR A 13 17.96 6.84 -0.13
CA THR A 13 17.91 7.18 -1.56
C THR A 13 16.50 7.18 -2.14
N ALA A 14 15.51 6.61 -1.45
CA ALA A 14 14.11 6.63 -1.92
C ALA A 14 13.54 8.06 -2.05
N LYS A 15 14.06 9.03 -1.27
CA LYS A 15 13.70 10.46 -1.38
C LYS A 15 14.06 11.08 -2.73
N ASP A 16 15.04 10.49 -3.45
CA ASP A 16 15.57 11.04 -4.69
C ASP A 16 14.73 10.63 -5.92
N ALA A 17 13.79 9.70 -5.76
CA ALA A 17 12.94 9.23 -6.86
C ALA A 17 12.18 10.35 -7.59
N PRO A 18 11.57 11.35 -6.92
CA PRO A 18 10.93 12.47 -7.63
C PRO A 18 11.89 13.25 -8.52
N ALA A 19 13.13 13.48 -8.06
CA ALA A 19 14.14 14.17 -8.83
C ALA A 19 14.54 13.39 -10.10
N ALA A 20 14.62 12.06 -10.02
CA ALA A 20 14.88 11.22 -11.19
C ALA A 20 13.79 11.34 -12.25
N PHE A 21 12.51 11.40 -11.85
CA PHE A 21 11.40 11.65 -12.79
C PHE A 21 11.48 13.03 -13.44
N LEU A 22 11.80 14.06 -12.67
CA LEU A 22 11.98 15.41 -13.21
C LEU A 22 13.13 15.47 -14.22
N GLN A 23 14.27 14.82 -13.94
CA GLN A 23 15.39 14.69 -14.87
C GLN A 23 15.01 13.94 -16.16
N ALA A 24 14.12 12.95 -16.06
CA ALA A 24 13.57 12.23 -17.21
C ALA A 24 12.52 13.04 -18.00
N GLY A 25 12.26 14.29 -17.62
CA GLY A 25 11.35 15.20 -18.34
C GLY A 25 9.91 15.22 -17.83
N TYR A 26 9.56 14.46 -16.81
CA TYR A 26 8.23 14.51 -16.19
C TYR A 26 8.14 15.75 -15.30
N LYS A 27 7.29 16.72 -15.66
CA LYS A 27 7.16 18.00 -14.94
C LYS A 27 6.05 18.02 -13.89
N ASN A 28 5.27 16.96 -13.79
CA ASN A 28 4.08 16.84 -12.94
C ASN A 28 4.31 15.89 -11.76
N VAL A 29 5.53 15.77 -11.28
CA VAL A 29 5.87 14.90 -10.14
C VAL A 29 6.36 15.74 -8.98
N GLU A 30 5.74 15.59 -7.84
CA GLU A 30 6.16 16.16 -6.56
C GLU A 30 6.44 15.04 -5.57
N GLY A 31 7.39 15.24 -4.67
CA GLY A 31 7.73 14.30 -3.61
C GLY A 31 7.39 14.85 -2.23
N SER A 32 6.89 13.99 -1.35
CA SER A 32 6.76 14.31 0.07
C SER A 32 7.18 13.13 0.95
N VAL A 33 7.66 13.43 2.14
CA VAL A 33 8.02 12.45 3.18
C VAL A 33 7.22 12.79 4.43
N GLN A 34 6.36 11.87 4.88
CA GLN A 34 5.49 12.09 6.03
C GLN A 34 5.25 10.76 6.78
N PRO A 35 4.90 10.80 8.07
CA PRO A 35 4.39 9.62 8.76
C PRO A 35 3.09 9.14 8.10
N MET A 36 2.96 7.82 7.87
CA MET A 36 1.77 7.26 7.21
C MET A 36 0.47 7.54 7.95
N ALA A 37 0.49 7.54 9.28
CA ALA A 37 -0.69 7.83 10.09
C ALA A 37 -1.08 9.33 10.11
N GLU A 38 -0.29 10.20 9.47
CA GLU A 38 -0.48 11.65 9.48
C GLU A 38 -0.44 12.27 8.08
N ILE A 39 -0.63 11.43 7.05
CA ILE A 39 -0.57 11.87 5.65
C ILE A 39 -1.52 13.05 5.39
N LYS A 40 -0.97 14.10 4.78
CA LYS A 40 -1.70 15.30 4.39
C LYS A 40 -1.20 15.80 3.04
N PHE A 41 -2.12 16.35 2.25
CA PHE A 41 -1.82 17.05 1.01
C PHE A 41 -2.38 18.47 1.10
N GLU A 42 -1.87 19.40 0.30
CA GLU A 42 -2.35 20.80 0.24
C GLU A 42 -3.85 20.87 -0.14
N ALA A 43 -4.29 19.93 -0.98
CA ALA A 43 -5.70 19.78 -1.34
C ALA A 43 -6.05 18.29 -1.42
N PRO A 44 -7.34 17.94 -1.21
CA PRO A 44 -7.79 16.55 -1.36
C PRO A 44 -7.49 16.00 -2.76
N VAL A 45 -7.06 14.74 -2.82
CA VAL A 45 -6.67 14.07 -4.05
C VAL A 45 -7.75 13.14 -4.59
N ASP A 46 -7.70 12.82 -5.88
CA ASP A 46 -8.68 11.93 -6.52
C ASP A 46 -8.37 10.46 -6.24
N ILE A 47 -7.07 10.11 -6.17
CA ILE A 47 -6.63 8.71 -6.01
C ILE A 47 -5.43 8.66 -5.07
N ILE A 48 -5.44 7.71 -4.15
CA ILE A 48 -4.26 7.25 -3.42
C ILE A 48 -4.00 5.82 -3.87
N PHE A 49 -2.80 5.59 -4.43
CA PHE A 49 -2.36 4.29 -4.92
C PHE A 49 -1.26 3.74 -4.01
N MET A 50 -1.48 2.55 -3.47
CA MET A 50 -0.55 1.85 -2.59
C MET A 50 -0.25 0.48 -3.19
N SER A 51 1.02 0.26 -3.58
CA SER A 51 1.45 -0.97 -4.23
C SER A 51 2.57 -1.64 -3.45
N GLN A 52 2.32 -2.87 -3.00
CA GLN A 52 3.29 -3.74 -2.33
C GLN A 52 3.93 -3.09 -1.08
N ILE A 53 3.14 -2.35 -0.31
CA ILE A 53 3.62 -1.63 0.87
C ILE A 53 2.59 -1.60 2.02
N TYR A 54 1.34 -2.06 1.81
CA TYR A 54 0.36 -2.08 2.90
C TYR A 54 0.79 -3.07 3.98
N HIS A 55 1.27 -4.25 3.60
CA HIS A 55 1.81 -5.23 4.54
C HIS A 55 2.96 -4.66 5.40
N ASP A 56 3.81 -3.81 4.81
CA ASP A 56 4.90 -3.16 5.54
C ASP A 56 4.40 -2.20 6.63
N GLN A 57 3.24 -1.55 6.45
CA GLN A 57 2.68 -0.69 7.49
C GLN A 57 2.31 -1.51 8.73
N VAL A 58 1.73 -2.70 8.52
CA VAL A 58 1.42 -3.63 9.62
C VAL A 58 2.71 -4.16 10.25
N TRP A 59 3.70 -4.53 9.44
CA TRP A 59 5.01 -4.97 9.91
C TRP A 59 5.72 -3.90 10.76
N GLN A 60 5.69 -2.64 10.32
CA GLN A 60 6.26 -1.49 11.04
C GLN A 60 5.42 -1.06 12.26
N LYS A 61 4.34 -1.80 12.56
CA LYS A 61 3.44 -1.51 13.70
C LYS A 61 2.85 -0.09 13.65
N ILE A 62 2.63 0.42 12.44
CA ILE A 62 1.91 1.69 12.24
C ILE A 62 0.48 1.52 12.75
N ASP A 63 -0.08 2.55 13.36
CA ASP A 63 -1.50 2.59 13.71
C ASP A 63 -2.35 2.59 12.43
N ILE A 64 -2.79 1.40 12.02
CA ILE A 64 -3.50 1.19 10.76
C ILE A 64 -4.85 1.90 10.73
N ALA A 65 -5.51 2.01 11.87
CA ALA A 65 -6.78 2.73 11.96
C ALA A 65 -6.56 4.24 11.69
N LYS A 66 -5.54 4.84 12.30
CA LYS A 66 -5.15 6.23 12.03
C LYS A 66 -4.69 6.43 10.59
N MET A 67 -3.87 5.52 10.06
CA MET A 67 -3.42 5.58 8.66
C MET A 67 -4.61 5.58 7.70
N ASN A 68 -5.52 4.62 7.81
CA ASN A 68 -6.68 4.53 6.93
C ASN A 68 -7.63 5.74 7.09
N ALA A 69 -7.79 6.27 8.32
CA ALA A 69 -8.54 7.49 8.55
C ALA A 69 -7.87 8.73 7.92
N ALA A 70 -6.54 8.84 7.98
CA ALA A 70 -5.79 9.92 7.33
C ALA A 70 -5.90 9.83 5.80
N ILE A 71 -5.82 8.63 5.22
CA ILE A 71 -6.04 8.37 3.79
C ILE A 71 -7.48 8.77 3.39
N MET A 72 -8.48 8.38 4.19
CA MET A 72 -9.88 8.77 3.98
C MET A 72 -10.03 10.29 3.98
N ALA A 73 -9.41 10.99 4.93
CA ALA A 73 -9.47 12.45 5.01
C ALA A 73 -8.81 13.13 3.81
N ALA A 74 -7.69 12.58 3.33
CA ALA A 74 -6.91 13.11 2.22
C ALA A 74 -7.58 12.95 0.84
N LEU A 75 -8.57 12.07 0.71
CA LEU A 75 -9.30 11.84 -0.54
C LEU A 75 -10.50 12.80 -0.68
N LYS A 76 -10.80 13.18 -1.92
CA LYS A 76 -12.07 13.83 -2.28
C LYS A 76 -13.26 12.91 -2.01
N PRO A 77 -14.48 13.41 -1.79
CA PRO A 77 -15.68 12.59 -1.85
C PRO A 77 -15.76 11.83 -3.18
N GLY A 78 -15.96 10.52 -3.15
CA GLY A 78 -15.87 9.64 -4.33
C GLY A 78 -14.45 9.31 -4.78
N GLY A 79 -13.42 9.79 -4.09
CA GLY A 79 -12.02 9.47 -4.38
C GLY A 79 -11.67 8.01 -4.08
N VAL A 80 -10.64 7.53 -4.72
CA VAL A 80 -10.26 6.10 -4.76
C VAL A 80 -9.03 5.83 -3.90
N PHE A 81 -9.11 4.82 -3.05
CA PHE A 81 -7.96 4.17 -2.43
C PHE A 81 -7.73 2.83 -3.13
N PHE A 82 -6.64 2.72 -3.87
CA PHE A 82 -6.31 1.55 -4.67
C PHE A 82 -5.14 0.82 -4.04
N ILE A 83 -5.31 -0.48 -3.77
CA ILE A 83 -4.31 -1.31 -3.09
C ILE A 83 -3.98 -2.51 -3.96
N ILE A 84 -2.68 -2.74 -4.17
CA ILE A 84 -2.11 -3.99 -4.67
C ILE A 84 -1.16 -4.51 -3.61
N ASP A 85 -1.28 -5.80 -3.22
CA ASP A 85 -0.31 -6.39 -2.31
C ASP A 85 -0.23 -7.91 -2.47
N HIS A 86 0.80 -8.52 -1.87
CA HIS A 86 1.10 -9.94 -1.94
C HIS A 86 0.14 -10.75 -1.08
N VAL A 87 -0.49 -11.76 -1.68
CA VAL A 87 -1.40 -12.67 -0.98
C VAL A 87 -0.63 -13.52 0.03
N GLY A 88 -1.08 -13.49 1.28
CA GLY A 88 -0.60 -14.34 2.37
C GLY A 88 -1.77 -14.82 3.21
N PRO A 89 -2.44 -15.94 2.87
CA PRO A 89 -3.55 -16.45 3.65
C PRO A 89 -3.14 -16.62 5.12
N ASP A 90 -3.96 -16.10 6.05
CA ASP A 90 -3.73 -16.11 7.50
C ASP A 90 -2.45 -15.37 7.99
N VAL A 91 -1.78 -14.61 7.13
CA VAL A 91 -0.65 -13.73 7.52
C VAL A 91 -1.20 -12.41 8.04
N LYS A 92 -1.28 -12.25 9.37
CA LYS A 92 -2.02 -11.16 10.02
C LYS A 92 -1.19 -10.38 11.05
N THR A 93 -0.06 -10.92 11.48
CA THR A 93 0.77 -10.29 12.52
C THR A 93 2.09 -9.77 11.96
N PRO A 94 2.70 -8.75 12.59
CA PRO A 94 4.01 -8.25 12.18
C PRO A 94 5.08 -9.35 12.07
N GLU A 95 5.07 -10.32 12.98
CA GLU A 95 6.05 -11.41 13.01
C GLU A 95 5.83 -12.42 11.87
N GLN A 96 4.59 -12.62 11.43
CA GLN A 96 4.28 -13.44 10.26
C GLN A 96 4.69 -12.72 8.98
N ILE A 97 4.36 -11.41 8.89
CA ILE A 97 4.70 -10.56 7.73
C ILE A 97 6.22 -10.48 7.57
N ASP A 98 6.98 -10.29 8.64
CA ASP A 98 8.46 -10.24 8.61
C ASP A 98 9.09 -11.44 7.90
N LYS A 99 8.49 -12.62 8.05
CA LYS A 99 9.00 -13.87 7.46
C LYS A 99 8.76 -13.95 5.95
N VAL A 100 7.62 -13.49 5.47
CA VAL A 100 7.19 -13.77 4.09
C VAL A 100 6.89 -12.51 3.26
N HIS A 101 6.80 -11.33 3.86
CA HIS A 101 6.40 -10.06 3.24
C HIS A 101 5.09 -10.21 2.42
N ARG A 102 4.07 -10.78 3.07
CA ARG A 102 2.73 -11.00 2.54
C ARG A 102 1.71 -10.60 3.59
N ILE A 103 0.47 -10.40 3.17
CA ILE A 103 -0.63 -10.08 4.08
C ILE A 103 -1.90 -10.80 3.67
N ASP A 104 -2.75 -11.14 4.66
CA ASP A 104 -4.07 -11.69 4.40
C ASP A 104 -4.96 -10.63 3.74
N PRO A 105 -5.47 -10.89 2.52
CA PRO A 105 -6.39 -9.98 1.85
C PRO A 105 -7.66 -9.68 2.66
N ALA A 106 -8.13 -10.64 3.48
CA ALA A 106 -9.31 -10.45 4.33
C ALA A 106 -9.03 -9.42 5.44
N LEU A 107 -7.83 -9.45 6.04
CA LEU A 107 -7.42 -8.46 7.03
C LEU A 107 -7.36 -7.05 6.42
N VAL A 108 -6.81 -6.90 5.21
CA VAL A 108 -6.76 -5.60 4.53
C VAL A 108 -8.17 -5.06 4.29
N LYS A 109 -9.10 -5.90 3.78
CA LYS A 109 -10.50 -5.50 3.59
C LYS A 109 -11.14 -5.05 4.90
N GLU A 110 -11.00 -5.84 5.97
CA GLU A 110 -11.54 -5.51 7.29
C GLU A 110 -11.05 -4.13 7.76
N GLN A 111 -9.74 -3.90 7.72
CA GLN A 111 -9.11 -2.67 8.21
C GLN A 111 -9.52 -1.44 7.39
N VAL A 112 -9.62 -1.55 6.08
CA VAL A 112 -10.00 -0.43 5.20
C VAL A 112 -11.51 -0.14 5.29
N LEU A 113 -12.35 -1.17 5.34
CA LEU A 113 -13.80 -1.00 5.53
C LEU A 113 -14.12 -0.40 6.90
N ALA A 114 -13.39 -0.77 7.95
CA ALA A 114 -13.55 -0.19 9.29
C ALA A 114 -13.29 1.33 9.33
N ALA A 115 -12.45 1.86 8.42
CA ALA A 115 -12.23 3.30 8.27
C ALA A 115 -13.35 4.02 7.49
N GLY A 116 -14.38 3.32 7.03
CA GLY A 116 -15.56 3.88 6.35
C GLY A 116 -15.50 3.85 4.82
N PHE A 117 -14.47 3.26 4.22
CA PHE A 117 -14.43 3.02 2.79
C PHE A 117 -15.48 2.00 2.34
N LYS A 118 -15.83 2.02 1.06
CA LYS A 118 -16.60 0.97 0.40
C LYS A 118 -15.71 0.22 -0.58
N LEU A 119 -15.70 -1.10 -0.53
CA LEU A 119 -15.07 -1.92 -1.56
C LEU A 119 -15.94 -1.85 -2.83
N GLU A 120 -15.40 -1.26 -3.89
CA GLU A 120 -16.11 -1.11 -5.17
C GLU A 120 -15.79 -2.23 -6.15
N ALA A 121 -14.52 -2.67 -6.19
CA ALA A 121 -14.09 -3.73 -7.09
C ALA A 121 -12.87 -4.49 -6.57
N GLU A 122 -12.76 -5.73 -7.03
CA GLU A 122 -11.59 -6.60 -6.90
C GLU A 122 -11.17 -7.10 -8.28
N SER A 123 -9.87 -7.36 -8.48
CA SER A 123 -9.38 -7.90 -9.75
C SER A 123 -8.44 -9.07 -9.53
N ASN A 124 -8.56 -10.07 -10.41
CA ASN A 124 -7.69 -11.24 -10.46
C ASN A 124 -6.54 -11.09 -11.49
N LEU A 125 -6.30 -9.88 -12.01
CA LEU A 125 -5.31 -9.63 -13.07
C LEU A 125 -3.90 -10.09 -12.69
N LEU A 126 -3.54 -9.97 -11.40
CA LEU A 126 -2.24 -10.36 -10.87
C LEU A 126 -2.28 -11.69 -10.08
N LYS A 127 -3.35 -12.47 -10.26
CA LYS A 127 -3.47 -13.76 -9.60
C LYS A 127 -2.48 -14.76 -10.20
N ASN A 128 -1.75 -15.46 -9.34
CA ASN A 128 -0.89 -16.57 -9.72
C ASN A 128 -1.20 -17.81 -8.89
N ALA A 129 -1.97 -18.73 -9.45
CA ALA A 129 -2.36 -19.98 -8.76
C ALA A 129 -1.17 -20.95 -8.51
N ALA A 130 -0.01 -20.70 -9.12
CA ALA A 130 1.21 -21.49 -8.88
C ALA A 130 2.02 -21.00 -7.69
N ASP A 131 1.67 -19.84 -7.10
CA ASP A 131 2.33 -19.35 -5.90
C ASP A 131 1.82 -20.13 -4.67
N PRO A 132 2.68 -20.84 -3.93
CA PRO A 132 2.28 -21.61 -2.75
C PRO A 132 1.96 -20.74 -1.52
N HIS A 133 2.19 -19.42 -1.58
CA HIS A 133 2.02 -18.42 -0.52
C HIS A 133 2.86 -18.63 0.76
N THR A 134 3.75 -19.64 0.78
CA THR A 134 4.56 -20.01 1.96
C THR A 134 5.98 -19.47 1.91
N ALA A 135 6.50 -19.20 0.72
CA ALA A 135 7.83 -18.62 0.53
C ALA A 135 7.80 -17.09 0.70
N SER A 136 8.91 -16.52 1.15
CA SER A 136 9.11 -15.06 1.11
C SER A 136 8.98 -14.55 -0.32
N VAL A 137 8.43 -13.35 -0.51
CA VAL A 137 8.33 -12.71 -1.82
C VAL A 137 9.69 -12.46 -2.48
N PHE A 138 10.77 -12.49 -1.68
CA PHE A 138 12.15 -12.33 -2.14
C PHE A 138 12.82 -13.64 -2.55
N ASP A 139 12.19 -14.80 -2.28
CA ASP A 139 12.71 -16.10 -2.68
C ASP A 139 12.85 -16.17 -4.21
N ALA A 140 14.00 -16.65 -4.69
CA ALA A 140 14.32 -16.69 -6.11
C ALA A 140 13.32 -17.51 -6.94
N SER A 141 12.67 -18.50 -6.35
CA SER A 141 11.67 -19.35 -7.01
C SER A 141 10.38 -18.62 -7.36
N ILE A 142 10.03 -17.54 -6.60
CA ILE A 142 8.74 -16.85 -6.73
C ILE A 142 8.86 -15.33 -6.93
N ARG A 143 10.08 -14.77 -6.78
CA ARG A 143 10.31 -13.32 -6.91
C ARG A 143 9.82 -12.80 -8.27
N GLY A 144 8.99 -11.75 -8.24
CA GLY A 144 8.35 -11.18 -9.43
C GLY A 144 7.19 -12.01 -10.00
N LYS A 145 6.83 -13.14 -9.35
CA LYS A 145 5.75 -14.05 -9.77
C LYS A 145 4.77 -14.35 -8.64
N THR A 146 4.81 -13.58 -7.55
CA THR A 146 3.90 -13.77 -6.42
C THR A 146 2.45 -13.56 -6.82
N ASP A 147 1.55 -14.32 -6.18
CA ASP A 147 0.12 -14.04 -6.23
C ASP A 147 -0.17 -12.70 -5.54
N GLN A 148 -0.96 -11.83 -6.17
CA GLN A 148 -1.28 -10.52 -5.64
C GLN A 148 -2.77 -10.24 -5.76
N PHE A 149 -3.33 -9.61 -4.74
CA PHE A 149 -4.68 -9.06 -4.81
C PHE A 149 -4.66 -7.61 -5.27
N ILE A 150 -5.77 -7.20 -5.88
CA ILE A 150 -6.03 -5.82 -6.29
C ILE A 150 -7.38 -5.42 -5.74
N PHE A 151 -7.42 -4.36 -4.93
CA PHE A 151 -8.63 -3.80 -4.37
C PHE A 151 -8.81 -2.34 -4.76
N LYS A 152 -10.03 -2.00 -5.18
CA LYS A 152 -10.48 -0.63 -5.38
C LYS A 152 -11.49 -0.28 -4.29
N PHE A 153 -11.07 0.57 -3.37
CA PHE A 153 -11.97 1.16 -2.37
C PHE A 153 -12.34 2.58 -2.77
N VAL A 154 -13.52 3.02 -2.37
CA VAL A 154 -14.03 4.36 -2.65
C VAL A 154 -14.46 5.04 -1.37
N LYS A 155 -14.05 6.32 -1.21
CA LYS A 155 -14.60 7.21 -0.19
C LYS A 155 -16.05 7.52 -0.52
N PRO A 156 -17.02 7.30 0.39
CA PRO A 156 -18.41 7.74 0.17
C PRO A 156 -18.52 9.23 -0.21
N LYS A 157 -19.53 9.56 -1.00
CA LYS A 157 -19.88 10.94 -1.35
C LYS A 157 -20.49 11.67 -0.17
#